data_eeb865e4daba9a4ffa0981842f209d54
#
_entry.id   eeb865e4daba9a4ffa0981842f209d54
#
_cell.length_a   1.000
_cell.length_b   1.000
_cell.length_c   1.000
_cell.angle_alpha   90.00
_cell.angle_beta   90.00
_cell.angle_gamma   90.00
#
_symmetry.space_group_name_H-M   'P 1'
#
loop_
_entity.id
_entity.type
_entity.pdbx_description
1 polymer ?
#
loop_
_entity_poly.entity_id
_entity_poly.type
_entity_poly.pdbx_seq_one_letter_code
_entity_poly.pdbx_strand_id
1 'polypeptide(L)'
;MILNLHFENFRSFKKPVDLSLVAEGSKSKEQNVVLQRINKGTSEEEERVLKAAVLYGANASGKSNLIRGVQDILHFVCDTRVTAGESIEAYTPFLFDTTTSQQPVIFSIDFVGKDDVRFKYEISFGLNSVTKESLIWWPQGKPVTLLQRDIKQTDQELIHKVNFKSNQKSYELDLFQNQAALSKFGSEEADEIISSVFLYFTKIGAATPLQLSNSRSYRDRQGLRLSSDENLMKKLNELLRFADTGLKNLKVSRMEIDSRFIGTFSNSAAPMKDVFYDISATHPMFQDGKLLTQEATLPLAEESNGVRTLFTFGARILETLQEGGAIFVDELETSLHPYLSKLLVLLFQSERINKKKAQLIFTTHNTNLLDRTIFRKDQVWFAEKDEFGVTDLYSLQDFPDVREDTPFDKWYLAGKFGGIPDIKSIESLFEDI
;
A
#
# COMPACT_ATOMS: atom_id res chain seq x y z
N MET A 1 5.05 11.57 -4.87
CA MET A 1 3.75 11.54 -4.13
C MET A 1 2.66 11.08 -5.07
N ILE A 2 1.76 10.22 -4.60
CA ILE A 2 0.58 9.77 -5.35
C ILE A 2 -0.44 10.91 -5.35
N LEU A 3 -1.02 11.19 -6.52
CA LEU A 3 -2.10 12.15 -6.72
C LEU A 3 -3.44 11.45 -6.86
N ASN A 4 -3.51 10.41 -7.72
CA ASN A 4 -4.73 9.64 -7.95
C ASN A 4 -4.41 8.17 -8.19
N LEU A 5 -5.35 7.31 -7.79
CA LEU A 5 -5.39 5.89 -8.13
C LEU A 5 -6.71 5.59 -8.82
N HIS A 6 -6.67 4.74 -9.82
CA HIS A 6 -7.83 4.33 -10.60
C HIS A 6 -7.87 2.82 -10.75
N PHE A 7 -9.05 2.23 -10.54
CA PHE A 7 -9.32 0.82 -10.80
C PHE A 7 -10.60 0.68 -11.63
N GLU A 8 -10.61 -0.26 -12.56
CA GLU A 8 -11.80 -0.68 -13.29
C GLU A 8 -11.76 -2.19 -13.50
N ASN A 9 -12.91 -2.82 -13.38
CA ASN A 9 -13.10 -4.26 -13.51
C ASN A 9 -12.14 -5.08 -12.62
N PHE A 10 -11.93 -4.65 -11.38
CA PHE A 10 -11.06 -5.34 -10.44
C PHE A 10 -11.83 -5.79 -9.20
N ARG A 11 -11.88 -7.10 -8.93
CA ARG A 11 -12.58 -7.72 -7.79
C ARG A 11 -14.02 -7.22 -7.64
N SER A 12 -14.32 -6.35 -6.68
CA SER A 12 -15.65 -5.76 -6.50
C SER A 12 -15.84 -4.42 -7.21
N PHE A 13 -14.80 -3.84 -7.80
CA PHE A 13 -14.88 -2.61 -8.59
C PHE A 13 -15.23 -2.93 -10.04
N LYS A 14 -16.53 -3.07 -10.34
CA LYS A 14 -17.00 -3.31 -11.70
C LYS A 14 -16.87 -2.08 -12.58
N LYS A 15 -17.24 -0.93 -12.03
CA LYS A 15 -17.17 0.39 -12.69
C LYS A 15 -15.83 1.07 -12.34
N PRO A 16 -15.43 2.08 -13.11
CA PRO A 16 -14.32 2.95 -12.74
C PRO A 16 -14.48 3.52 -11.33
N VAL A 17 -13.46 3.39 -10.51
CA VAL A 17 -13.36 4.04 -9.19
C VAL A 17 -12.05 4.77 -9.08
N ASP A 18 -12.10 5.97 -8.51
CA ASP A 18 -10.96 6.84 -8.33
C ASP A 18 -10.78 7.19 -6.86
N LEU A 19 -9.54 7.07 -6.37
CA LEU A 19 -9.12 7.58 -5.08
C LEU A 19 -8.18 8.76 -5.30
N SER A 20 -8.67 9.97 -5.04
CA SER A 20 -7.86 11.20 -5.14
C SER A 20 -7.18 11.52 -3.82
N LEU A 21 -5.90 11.84 -3.90
CA LEU A 21 -5.10 12.39 -2.80
C LEU A 21 -4.78 13.87 -3.02
N VAL A 22 -5.41 14.51 -4.01
CA VAL A 22 -5.35 15.96 -4.21
C VAL A 22 -6.30 16.62 -3.22
N ALA A 23 -5.78 17.59 -2.46
CA ALA A 23 -6.55 18.26 -1.42
C ALA A 23 -7.47 19.34 -2.02
N GLU A 24 -8.69 19.40 -1.51
CA GLU A 24 -9.64 20.46 -1.82
C GLU A 24 -9.19 21.84 -1.34
N GLY A 25 -9.82 22.88 -1.86
CA GLY A 25 -9.49 24.28 -1.61
C GLY A 25 -9.62 24.77 -0.15
N SER A 26 -10.23 23.95 0.75
CA SER A 26 -10.35 24.28 2.18
C SER A 26 -8.98 24.45 2.84
N LYS A 27 -8.83 25.50 3.66
CA LYS A 27 -7.64 25.76 4.47
C LYS A 27 -7.67 25.07 5.85
N SER A 28 -8.68 24.25 6.11
CA SER A 28 -8.76 23.48 7.34
C SER A 28 -7.62 22.47 7.40
N LYS A 29 -6.96 22.34 8.55
CA LYS A 29 -5.87 21.38 8.81
C LYS A 29 -4.79 21.36 7.72
N GLU A 30 -4.21 22.50 7.43
CA GLU A 30 -3.09 22.61 6.47
C GLU A 30 -1.92 21.68 6.79
N GLN A 31 -1.72 21.33 8.07
CA GLN A 31 -0.70 20.36 8.47
C GLN A 31 -0.94 18.95 7.90
N ASN A 32 -2.14 18.63 7.40
CA ASN A 32 -2.45 17.35 6.73
C ASN A 32 -2.13 17.36 5.23
N VAL A 33 -1.73 18.51 4.71
CA VAL A 33 -1.47 18.77 3.30
C VAL A 33 0.03 19.01 3.08
N VAL A 34 0.52 18.62 1.93
CA VAL A 34 1.84 18.98 1.41
C VAL A 34 1.64 19.86 0.20
N LEU A 35 2.29 21.02 0.15
CA LEU A 35 2.47 21.74 -1.09
C LEU A 35 3.54 21.02 -1.92
N GLN A 36 3.09 20.26 -2.90
CA GLN A 36 3.95 19.52 -3.78
C GLN A 36 4.23 20.35 -5.02
N ARG A 37 5.48 20.69 -5.23
CA ARG A 37 5.90 21.35 -6.48
C ARG A 37 5.72 20.39 -7.64
N ILE A 38 5.22 20.92 -8.74
CA ILE A 38 5.16 20.23 -10.03
C ILE A 38 5.96 21.05 -11.02
N ASN A 39 7.06 20.49 -11.47
CA ASN A 39 7.93 21.12 -12.45
C ASN A 39 7.25 21.13 -13.82
N LYS A 40 7.01 22.33 -14.38
CA LYS A 40 6.47 22.53 -15.72
C LYS A 40 7.51 23.12 -16.70
N GLY A 41 8.78 22.98 -16.38
CA GLY A 41 9.90 23.51 -17.16
C GLY A 41 10.13 25.00 -16.95
N THR A 42 9.29 25.86 -17.54
CA THR A 42 9.40 27.33 -17.42
C THR A 42 8.63 27.92 -16.25
N SER A 43 7.75 27.13 -15.63
CA SER A 43 6.94 27.51 -14.46
C SER A 43 6.88 26.36 -13.47
N GLU A 44 6.75 26.73 -12.20
CA GLU A 44 6.42 25.79 -11.13
C GLU A 44 4.95 25.99 -10.75
N GLU A 45 4.25 24.91 -10.57
CA GLU A 45 2.94 24.87 -9.93
C GLU A 45 3.04 24.13 -8.60
N GLU A 46 2.22 24.51 -7.65
CA GLU A 46 2.09 23.78 -6.39
C GLU A 46 0.74 23.09 -6.37
N GLU A 47 0.77 21.76 -6.21
CA GLU A 47 -0.41 20.96 -5.97
C GLU A 47 -0.53 20.66 -4.48
N ARG A 48 -1.73 20.78 -3.95
CA ARG A 48 -2.01 20.47 -2.55
C ARG A 48 -2.32 18.97 -2.45
N VAL A 49 -1.45 18.22 -1.79
CA VAL A 49 -1.54 16.75 -1.74
C VAL A 49 -1.70 16.27 -0.30
N LEU A 50 -2.63 15.35 -0.09
CA LEU A 50 -2.95 14.78 1.22
C LEU A 50 -1.86 13.82 1.70
N LYS A 51 -1.49 13.93 2.98
CA LYS A 51 -0.53 13.04 3.65
C LYS A 51 -1.14 11.71 4.06
N ALA A 52 -2.47 11.65 4.21
CA ALA A 52 -3.17 10.42 4.56
C ALA A 52 -4.58 10.41 3.97
N ALA A 53 -5.09 9.21 3.68
CA ALA A 53 -6.50 8.95 3.38
C ALA A 53 -6.98 7.72 4.15
N VAL A 54 -8.22 7.76 4.64
CA VAL A 54 -8.85 6.70 5.40
C VAL A 54 -10.12 6.22 4.71
N LEU A 55 -10.29 4.89 4.63
CA LEU A 55 -11.46 4.26 4.04
C LEU A 55 -12.32 3.60 5.11
N TYR A 56 -13.59 3.99 5.16
CA TYR A 56 -14.63 3.38 5.97
C TYR A 56 -15.62 2.58 5.12
N GLY A 57 -16.42 1.76 5.74
CA GLY A 57 -17.47 0.99 5.09
C GLY A 57 -17.81 -0.28 5.87
N ALA A 58 -18.94 -0.90 5.54
CA ALA A 58 -19.36 -2.16 6.15
C ALA A 58 -18.37 -3.31 5.89
N ASN A 59 -18.53 -4.43 6.60
CA ASN A 59 -17.80 -5.65 6.29
C ASN A 59 -18.14 -6.10 4.85
N ALA A 60 -17.11 -6.57 4.13
CA ALA A 60 -17.23 -6.98 2.74
C ALA A 60 -17.63 -5.87 1.74
N SER A 61 -17.61 -4.58 2.10
CA SER A 61 -17.92 -3.46 1.20
C SER A 61 -16.89 -3.24 0.08
N GLY A 62 -15.70 -3.85 0.17
CA GLY A 62 -14.65 -3.72 -0.85
C GLY A 62 -13.43 -2.90 -0.42
N LYS A 63 -13.37 -2.37 0.82
CA LYS A 63 -12.19 -1.62 1.33
C LYS A 63 -10.87 -2.35 1.13
N SER A 64 -10.80 -3.60 1.57
CA SER A 64 -9.61 -4.45 1.41
C SER A 64 -9.25 -4.72 -0.05
N ASN A 65 -10.21 -4.65 -0.97
CA ASN A 65 -9.94 -4.85 -2.39
C ASN A 65 -9.11 -3.71 -2.98
N LEU A 66 -9.25 -2.47 -2.48
CA LEU A 66 -8.40 -1.36 -2.89
C LEU A 66 -6.93 -1.60 -2.47
N ILE A 67 -6.71 -1.98 -1.20
CA ILE A 67 -5.36 -2.25 -0.69
C ILE A 67 -4.72 -3.44 -1.43
N ARG A 68 -5.49 -4.53 -1.62
CA ARG A 68 -5.04 -5.71 -2.39
C ARG A 68 -4.76 -5.36 -3.83
N GLY A 69 -5.60 -4.51 -4.46
CA GLY A 69 -5.39 -4.07 -5.83
C GLY A 69 -4.06 -3.38 -6.01
N VAL A 70 -3.73 -2.45 -5.13
CA VAL A 70 -2.41 -1.82 -5.15
C VAL A 70 -1.30 -2.86 -4.96
N GLN A 71 -1.45 -3.78 -4.00
CA GLN A 71 -0.46 -4.82 -3.73
C GLN A 71 -0.24 -5.75 -4.92
N ASP A 72 -1.32 -6.31 -5.47
CA ASP A 72 -1.28 -7.31 -6.54
C ASP A 72 -0.70 -6.70 -7.82
N ILE A 73 -1.11 -5.46 -8.15
CA ILE A 73 -0.67 -4.77 -9.35
C ILE A 73 0.78 -4.29 -9.22
N LEU A 74 1.17 -3.75 -8.07
CA LEU A 74 2.57 -3.38 -7.84
C LEU A 74 3.49 -4.60 -7.87
N HIS A 75 3.04 -5.73 -7.32
CA HIS A 75 3.79 -6.98 -7.42
C HIS A 75 3.98 -7.38 -8.88
N PHE A 76 2.90 -7.40 -9.65
CA PHE A 76 2.95 -7.72 -11.08
C PHE A 76 3.86 -6.78 -11.88
N VAL A 77 3.72 -5.47 -11.67
CA VAL A 77 4.48 -4.44 -12.42
C VAL A 77 5.95 -4.41 -12.03
N CYS A 78 6.29 -4.83 -10.81
CA CYS A 78 7.68 -4.87 -10.32
C CYS A 78 8.32 -6.26 -10.39
N ASP A 79 7.57 -7.31 -10.78
CA ASP A 79 8.15 -8.65 -10.90
C ASP A 79 9.03 -8.74 -12.16
N THR A 80 10.31 -9.05 -11.92
CA THR A 80 11.31 -9.21 -12.98
C THR A 80 11.50 -10.68 -13.41
N ARG A 81 10.83 -11.63 -12.71
CA ARG A 81 10.93 -13.07 -12.93
C ARG A 81 9.68 -13.61 -13.60
N VAL A 82 9.45 -13.24 -14.85
CA VAL A 82 8.27 -13.64 -15.61
C VAL A 82 8.61 -14.83 -16.51
N THR A 83 7.79 -15.88 -16.46
CA THR A 83 7.86 -17.02 -17.37
C THR A 83 6.84 -16.82 -18.50
N ALA A 84 7.27 -16.99 -19.74
CA ALA A 84 6.40 -16.84 -20.89
C ALA A 84 5.22 -17.80 -20.84
N GLY A 85 4.00 -17.31 -21.10
CA GLY A 85 2.79 -18.10 -21.19
C GLY A 85 2.14 -18.46 -19.86
N GLU A 86 2.70 -18.07 -18.72
CA GLU A 86 2.02 -18.20 -17.43
C GLU A 86 0.88 -17.17 -17.31
N SER A 87 -0.12 -17.49 -16.48
CA SER A 87 -1.22 -16.54 -16.19
C SER A 87 -0.74 -15.41 -15.30
N ILE A 88 -1.35 -14.22 -15.49
CA ILE A 88 -1.11 -13.04 -14.65
C ILE A 88 -1.92 -13.21 -13.36
N GLU A 89 -1.25 -13.47 -12.24
CA GLU A 89 -1.91 -13.72 -10.93
C GLU A 89 -2.73 -12.50 -10.46
N ALA A 90 -2.33 -11.29 -10.83
CA ALA A 90 -3.06 -10.06 -10.53
C ALA A 90 -4.40 -9.96 -11.27
N TYR A 91 -4.68 -10.81 -12.28
CA TYR A 91 -5.93 -10.79 -13.01
C TYR A 91 -7.07 -11.35 -12.16
N THR A 92 -7.80 -10.48 -11.52
CA THR A 92 -8.97 -10.80 -10.69
C THR A 92 -10.14 -9.87 -11.07
N PRO A 93 -10.80 -10.11 -12.22
CA PRO A 93 -11.90 -9.27 -12.70
C PRO A 93 -13.14 -9.38 -11.81
N PHE A 94 -14.11 -8.48 -12.04
CA PHE A 94 -15.43 -8.60 -11.41
C PHE A 94 -16.19 -9.81 -11.95
N LEU A 95 -16.46 -10.78 -11.07
CA LEU A 95 -16.96 -12.10 -11.46
C LEU A 95 -18.51 -12.21 -11.48
N PHE A 96 -19.23 -11.29 -10.85
CA PHE A 96 -20.69 -11.38 -10.71
C PHE A 96 -21.45 -10.89 -11.94
N ASP A 97 -20.74 -10.56 -13.01
CA ASP A 97 -21.31 -10.19 -14.30
C ASP A 97 -20.59 -10.95 -15.41
N THR A 98 -21.36 -11.64 -16.26
CA THR A 98 -20.82 -12.50 -17.32
C THR A 98 -20.07 -11.73 -18.39
N THR A 99 -20.35 -10.44 -18.56
CA THR A 99 -19.67 -9.59 -19.56
C THR A 99 -18.32 -9.10 -19.04
N THR A 100 -18.23 -8.70 -17.77
CA THR A 100 -17.02 -8.15 -17.18
C THR A 100 -16.03 -9.20 -16.72
N SER A 101 -16.49 -10.43 -16.41
CA SER A 101 -15.63 -11.51 -15.92
C SER A 101 -14.51 -11.93 -16.89
N GLN A 102 -14.67 -11.58 -18.19
CA GLN A 102 -13.68 -11.86 -19.23
C GLN A 102 -13.01 -10.60 -19.80
N GLN A 103 -13.37 -9.43 -19.28
CA GLN A 103 -12.79 -8.17 -19.72
C GLN A 103 -11.46 -7.90 -18.98
N PRO A 104 -10.57 -7.10 -19.56
CA PRO A 104 -9.35 -6.68 -18.88
C PRO A 104 -9.63 -5.97 -17.57
N VAL A 105 -8.72 -6.15 -16.62
CA VAL A 105 -8.55 -5.27 -15.45
C VAL A 105 -7.79 -4.03 -15.89
N ILE A 106 -8.22 -2.87 -15.42
CA ILE A 106 -7.53 -1.59 -15.69
C ILE A 106 -7.08 -0.98 -14.37
N PHE A 107 -5.84 -0.53 -14.35
CA PHE A 107 -5.26 0.23 -13.25
C PHE A 107 -4.51 1.44 -13.78
N SER A 108 -4.65 2.58 -13.11
CA SER A 108 -3.71 3.68 -13.33
C SER A 108 -3.32 4.38 -12.04
N ILE A 109 -2.12 4.96 -12.04
CA ILE A 109 -1.58 5.78 -10.97
C ILE A 109 -1.02 7.08 -11.56
N ASP A 110 -1.46 8.20 -10.98
CA ASP A 110 -0.97 9.54 -11.26
C ASP A 110 -0.14 10.00 -10.06
N PHE A 111 1.09 10.40 -10.29
CA PHE A 111 2.02 10.72 -9.20
C PHE A 111 3.07 11.75 -9.60
N VAL A 112 3.66 12.40 -8.60
CA VAL A 112 4.85 13.22 -8.75
C VAL A 112 6.05 12.40 -8.32
N GLY A 113 6.98 12.18 -9.25
CA GLY A 113 8.18 11.37 -9.09
C GLY A 113 9.45 12.19 -8.94
N LYS A 114 10.55 11.71 -9.55
CA LYS A 114 11.87 12.36 -9.54
C LYS A 114 11.77 13.76 -10.14
N ASP A 115 12.55 14.70 -9.59
CA ASP A 115 12.68 16.10 -10.02
C ASP A 115 11.35 16.89 -10.03
N ASP A 116 10.40 16.48 -9.14
CA ASP A 116 9.08 17.06 -9.04
C ASP A 116 8.27 17.03 -10.35
N VAL A 117 8.54 16.06 -11.21
CA VAL A 117 7.82 15.86 -12.47
C VAL A 117 6.61 14.95 -12.26
N ARG A 118 5.49 15.30 -12.88
CA ARG A 118 4.26 14.49 -12.88
C ARG A 118 4.39 13.35 -13.88
N PHE A 119 3.93 12.16 -13.47
CA PHE A 119 3.83 10.95 -14.26
C PHE A 119 2.44 10.35 -14.15
N LYS A 120 1.99 9.70 -15.22
CA LYS A 120 0.83 8.80 -15.19
C LYS A 120 1.25 7.47 -15.80
N TYR A 121 1.07 6.40 -15.03
CA TYR A 121 1.21 5.04 -15.51
C TYR A 121 -0.17 4.39 -15.59
N GLU A 122 -0.45 3.71 -16.69
CA GLU A 122 -1.68 2.97 -16.92
C GLU A 122 -1.36 1.59 -17.48
N ILE A 123 -2.01 0.56 -16.95
CA ILE A 123 -1.90 -0.81 -17.44
C ILE A 123 -3.27 -1.46 -17.51
N SER A 124 -3.51 -2.21 -18.59
CA SER A 124 -4.70 -3.03 -18.81
C SER A 124 -4.27 -4.43 -19.19
N PHE A 125 -4.82 -5.45 -18.54
CA PHE A 125 -4.40 -6.83 -18.75
C PHE A 125 -5.56 -7.82 -18.51
N GLY A 126 -5.51 -8.91 -19.28
CA GLY A 126 -6.36 -10.09 -19.10
C GLY A 126 -5.61 -11.19 -18.36
N LEU A 127 -6.15 -12.41 -18.41
CA LEU A 127 -5.57 -13.58 -17.72
C LEU A 127 -4.13 -13.86 -18.18
N ASN A 128 -3.86 -13.79 -19.48
CA ASN A 128 -2.60 -14.26 -20.06
C ASN A 128 -1.78 -13.15 -20.74
N SER A 129 -2.33 -11.95 -20.88
CA SER A 129 -1.64 -10.90 -21.64
C SER A 129 -1.94 -9.51 -21.15
N VAL A 130 -0.92 -8.64 -21.22
CA VAL A 130 -1.06 -7.19 -21.11
C VAL A 130 -1.56 -6.66 -22.44
N THR A 131 -2.73 -6.03 -22.42
CA THR A 131 -3.39 -5.50 -23.63
C THR A 131 -3.03 -4.05 -23.88
N LYS A 132 -2.84 -3.26 -22.81
CA LYS A 132 -2.44 -1.86 -22.91
C LYS A 132 -1.48 -1.54 -21.77
N GLU A 133 -0.44 -0.78 -22.08
CA GLU A 133 0.47 -0.23 -21.08
C GLU A 133 1.00 1.11 -21.57
N SER A 134 0.95 2.13 -20.73
CA SER A 134 1.47 3.44 -21.06
C SER A 134 2.10 4.13 -19.88
N LEU A 135 3.19 4.84 -20.15
CA LEU A 135 3.81 5.77 -19.21
C LEU A 135 3.90 7.14 -19.87
N ILE A 136 3.26 8.12 -19.26
CA ILE A 136 3.24 9.51 -19.71
C ILE A 136 3.88 10.36 -18.62
N TRP A 137 4.68 11.35 -19.03
CA TRP A 137 5.25 12.33 -18.12
C TRP A 137 5.06 13.77 -18.62
N TRP A 138 5.21 14.75 -17.74
CA TRP A 138 5.01 16.17 -18.06
C TRP A 138 6.26 17.00 -17.74
N PRO A 139 7.38 16.84 -18.48
CA PRO A 139 8.65 17.51 -18.15
C PRO A 139 8.60 19.03 -18.30
N GLN A 140 7.71 19.54 -19.16
CA GLN A 140 7.53 20.96 -19.45
C GLN A 140 6.04 21.36 -19.46
N GLY A 141 5.24 20.73 -18.59
CA GLY A 141 3.79 20.96 -18.53
C GLY A 141 3.00 20.37 -19.70
N LYS A 142 3.65 19.78 -20.70
CA LYS A 142 3.02 19.08 -21.83
C LYS A 142 3.24 17.57 -21.69
N PRO A 143 2.22 16.75 -21.98
CA PRO A 143 2.36 15.31 -21.90
C PRO A 143 3.31 14.78 -23.01
N VAL A 144 4.22 13.91 -22.59
CA VAL A 144 5.10 13.16 -23.48
C VAL A 144 4.97 11.69 -23.14
N THR A 145 4.67 10.85 -24.12
CA THR A 145 4.58 9.40 -23.94
C THR A 145 5.98 8.80 -23.95
N LEU A 146 6.36 8.16 -22.84
CA LEU A 146 7.64 7.44 -22.69
C LEU A 146 7.51 5.98 -23.13
N LEU A 147 6.39 5.34 -22.78
CA LEU A 147 6.11 3.94 -23.06
C LEU A 147 4.70 3.83 -23.61
N GLN A 148 4.52 3.03 -24.65
CA GLN A 148 3.20 2.69 -25.18
C GLN A 148 3.17 1.27 -25.72
N ARG A 149 2.22 0.50 -25.25
CA ARG A 149 1.82 -0.81 -25.73
C ARG A 149 0.30 -0.81 -25.91
N ASP A 150 -0.16 -1.25 -27.07
CA ASP A 150 -1.59 -1.37 -27.40
C ASP A 150 -1.77 -2.59 -28.30
N ILE A 151 -2.25 -3.68 -27.72
CA ILE A 151 -2.33 -5.00 -28.33
C ILE A 151 -3.77 -5.49 -28.25
N LYS A 152 -4.29 -6.07 -29.31
CA LYS A 152 -5.61 -6.66 -29.30
C LYS A 152 -5.62 -7.90 -28.39
N GLN A 153 -6.65 -8.01 -27.56
CA GLN A 153 -6.81 -9.13 -26.61
C GLN A 153 -6.85 -10.52 -27.31
N THR A 154 -7.18 -10.54 -28.61
CA THR A 154 -7.21 -11.75 -29.44
C THR A 154 -5.85 -12.13 -29.99
N ASP A 155 -4.83 -11.32 -29.80
CA ASP A 155 -3.46 -11.62 -30.22
C ASP A 155 -2.87 -12.70 -29.33
N GLN A 156 -2.45 -13.81 -29.94
CA GLN A 156 -1.91 -14.99 -29.25
C GLN A 156 -0.38 -15.10 -29.35
N GLU A 157 0.28 -14.08 -29.87
CA GLU A 157 1.73 -14.06 -29.93
C GLU A 157 2.32 -14.01 -28.51
N LEU A 158 3.25 -14.91 -28.22
CA LEU A 158 3.92 -14.99 -26.90
C LEU A 158 4.86 -13.79 -26.66
N ILE A 159 5.32 -13.16 -27.73
CA ILE A 159 6.22 -12.00 -27.67
C ILE A 159 5.55 -10.82 -28.36
N HIS A 160 5.46 -9.72 -27.66
CA HIS A 160 4.91 -8.46 -28.14
C HIS A 160 6.03 -7.43 -28.32
N LYS A 161 5.90 -6.64 -29.36
CA LYS A 161 6.77 -5.49 -29.62
C LYS A 161 6.20 -4.24 -28.98
N VAL A 162 6.99 -3.59 -28.15
CA VAL A 162 6.58 -2.42 -27.38
C VAL A 162 7.45 -1.22 -27.75
N ASN A 163 6.79 -0.13 -28.10
CA ASN A 163 7.46 1.13 -28.43
C ASN A 163 7.80 1.91 -27.17
N PHE A 164 9.03 2.36 -27.12
CA PHE A 164 9.59 3.11 -26.03
C PHE A 164 10.33 4.35 -26.53
N LYS A 165 10.15 5.49 -25.86
CA LYS A 165 10.82 6.75 -26.20
C LYS A 165 11.63 7.25 -25.01
N SER A 166 12.92 7.46 -25.23
CA SER A 166 13.81 8.10 -24.27
C SER A 166 14.76 9.05 -24.98
N ASN A 167 14.99 10.21 -24.39
CA ASN A 167 15.96 11.20 -24.90
C ASN A 167 15.85 11.44 -26.42
N GLN A 168 14.63 11.60 -26.93
CA GLN A 168 14.31 11.78 -28.36
C GLN A 168 14.61 10.58 -29.28
N LYS A 169 15.02 9.44 -28.71
CA LYS A 169 15.19 8.18 -29.44
C LYS A 169 13.99 7.27 -29.22
N SER A 170 13.62 6.53 -30.24
CA SER A 170 12.58 5.51 -30.19
C SER A 170 13.25 4.14 -30.23
N TYR A 171 12.82 3.24 -29.35
CA TYR A 171 13.27 1.87 -29.28
C TYR A 171 12.08 0.94 -29.39
N GLU A 172 12.29 -0.22 -29.98
CA GLU A 172 11.34 -1.31 -29.99
C GLU A 172 11.91 -2.46 -29.19
N LEU A 173 11.10 -3.02 -28.28
CA LEU A 173 11.51 -4.08 -27.39
C LEU A 173 10.58 -5.27 -27.47
N ASP A 174 11.16 -6.45 -27.44
CA ASP A 174 10.45 -7.70 -27.35
C ASP A 174 10.16 -8.04 -25.86
N LEU A 175 8.89 -8.20 -25.52
CA LEU A 175 8.40 -8.56 -24.19
C LEU A 175 7.51 -9.78 -24.27
N PHE A 176 7.51 -10.59 -23.21
CA PHE A 176 6.48 -11.63 -23.10
C PHE A 176 5.10 -10.97 -22.99
N GLN A 177 4.09 -11.64 -23.57
CA GLN A 177 2.72 -11.13 -23.55
C GLN A 177 2.21 -10.85 -22.12
N ASN A 178 2.61 -11.66 -21.14
CA ASN A 178 2.24 -11.60 -19.73
C ASN A 178 3.20 -10.77 -18.87
N GLN A 179 4.14 -10.04 -19.47
CA GLN A 179 5.12 -9.20 -18.76
C GLN A 179 4.78 -7.73 -18.87
N ALA A 180 4.80 -7.01 -17.75
CA ALA A 180 4.75 -5.54 -17.76
C ALA A 180 6.06 -4.97 -18.31
N ALA A 181 5.98 -3.96 -19.18
CA ALA A 181 7.15 -3.34 -19.76
C ALA A 181 7.99 -2.63 -18.68
N LEU A 182 7.33 -2.04 -17.67
CA LEU A 182 8.03 -1.38 -16.58
C LEU A 182 8.93 -2.35 -15.79
N SER A 183 8.53 -3.62 -15.62
CA SER A 183 9.35 -4.64 -14.93
C SER A 183 10.65 -4.96 -15.68
N LYS A 184 10.59 -5.00 -17.00
CA LYS A 184 11.75 -5.24 -17.86
C LYS A 184 12.76 -4.10 -17.76
N PHE A 185 12.27 -2.87 -17.83
CA PHE A 185 13.13 -1.68 -17.82
C PHE A 185 13.72 -1.36 -16.44
N GLY A 186 13.00 -1.67 -15.36
CA GLY A 186 13.49 -1.42 -14.02
C GLY A 186 14.72 -2.23 -13.65
N SER A 187 14.89 -3.41 -14.28
CA SER A 187 16.00 -4.33 -14.00
C SER A 187 17.21 -4.15 -14.93
N GLU A 188 17.05 -3.51 -16.08
CA GLU A 188 18.08 -3.46 -17.13
C GLU A 188 18.52 -2.01 -17.43
N GLU A 189 18.85 -1.18 -16.49
CA GLU A 189 19.45 0.19 -16.64
C GLU A 189 19.22 0.95 -17.98
N ALA A 190 18.12 0.65 -18.69
CA ALA A 190 17.92 1.08 -20.06
C ALA A 190 17.66 2.59 -20.17
N ASP A 191 17.03 3.18 -19.17
CA ASP A 191 16.69 4.60 -19.15
C ASP A 191 16.52 5.14 -17.73
N GLU A 192 17.19 6.25 -17.42
CA GLU A 192 17.18 6.85 -16.08
C GLU A 192 15.77 7.28 -15.60
N ILE A 193 14.92 7.75 -16.52
CA ILE A 193 13.58 8.22 -16.19
C ILE A 193 12.70 7.04 -15.84
N ILE A 194 12.69 5.99 -16.67
CA ILE A 194 11.89 4.79 -16.42
C ILE A 194 12.38 4.02 -15.20
N SER A 195 13.69 3.89 -15.03
CA SER A 195 14.27 3.31 -13.82
C SER A 195 13.85 4.09 -12.58
N SER A 196 13.72 5.42 -12.66
CA SER A 196 13.22 6.24 -11.55
C SER A 196 11.75 5.96 -11.21
N VAL A 197 10.90 5.68 -12.22
CA VAL A 197 9.50 5.28 -12.03
C VAL A 197 9.41 3.90 -11.41
N PHE A 198 10.18 2.94 -11.89
CA PHE A 198 10.27 1.60 -11.29
C PHE A 198 10.68 1.67 -9.82
N LEU A 199 11.75 2.39 -9.50
CA LEU A 199 12.22 2.61 -8.14
C LEU A 199 11.19 3.35 -7.27
N TYR A 200 10.39 4.24 -7.86
CA TYR A 200 9.28 4.86 -7.15
C TYR A 200 8.22 3.82 -6.75
N PHE A 201 7.87 2.91 -7.66
CA PHE A 201 6.88 1.85 -7.38
C PHE A 201 7.37 0.87 -6.31
N THR A 202 8.66 0.53 -6.30
CA THR A 202 9.22 -0.33 -5.24
C THR A 202 9.17 0.29 -3.84
N LYS A 203 9.02 1.62 -3.74
CA LYS A 203 8.84 2.35 -2.46
C LYS A 203 7.39 2.40 -2.00
N ILE A 204 6.42 2.01 -2.84
CA ILE A 204 5.03 1.91 -2.43
C ILE A 204 4.85 0.57 -1.73
N GLY A 205 4.47 0.61 -0.46
CA GLY A 205 4.20 -0.57 0.35
C GLY A 205 2.71 -0.84 0.43
N ALA A 206 2.31 -2.13 0.41
CA ALA A 206 0.97 -2.53 0.78
C ALA A 206 1.05 -3.64 1.84
N ALA A 207 0.19 -3.56 2.86
CA ALA A 207 0.31 -4.43 4.02
C ALA A 207 -1.06 -4.80 4.59
N THR A 208 -1.27 -6.10 4.80
CA THR A 208 -2.37 -6.61 5.62
C THR A 208 -1.80 -7.24 6.89
N PRO A 209 -2.47 -7.10 8.05
CA PRO A 209 -1.96 -7.61 9.33
C PRO A 209 -1.63 -9.10 9.31
N LEU A 210 -2.53 -9.90 8.71
CA LEU A 210 -2.41 -11.36 8.67
C LEU A 210 -1.27 -11.87 7.78
N GLN A 211 -1.01 -11.21 6.67
CA GLN A 211 0.04 -11.62 5.73
C GLN A 211 1.44 -11.32 6.25
N LEU A 212 1.58 -10.20 6.96
CA LEU A 212 2.89 -9.75 7.42
C LEU A 212 3.39 -10.52 8.64
N SER A 213 2.50 -10.83 9.59
CA SER A 213 2.90 -11.46 10.86
C SER A 213 3.37 -12.90 10.72
N ASN A 214 2.92 -13.65 9.70
CA ASN A 214 3.17 -15.09 9.55
C ASN A 214 4.15 -15.45 8.43
N SER A 215 4.48 -14.52 7.54
CA SER A 215 5.40 -14.79 6.43
C SER A 215 6.86 -14.82 6.89
N ARG A 216 7.52 -15.98 6.70
CA ARG A 216 8.95 -16.14 6.96
C ARG A 216 9.78 -15.16 6.14
N SER A 217 9.48 -15.03 4.85
CA SER A 217 10.20 -14.12 3.95
C SER A 217 10.07 -12.65 4.37
N TYR A 218 8.97 -12.28 4.99
CA TYR A 218 8.78 -10.95 5.57
C TYR A 218 9.68 -10.75 6.79
N ARG A 219 9.71 -11.70 7.73
CA ARG A 219 10.56 -11.63 8.93
C ARG A 219 12.04 -11.56 8.58
N ASP A 220 12.49 -12.36 7.61
CA ASP A 220 13.88 -12.35 7.17
C ASP A 220 14.26 -11.02 6.53
N ARG A 221 13.39 -10.43 5.70
CA ARG A 221 13.60 -9.08 5.15
C ARG A 221 13.64 -8.00 6.23
N GLN A 222 12.73 -8.05 7.19
CA GLN A 222 12.73 -7.10 8.31
C GLN A 222 13.97 -7.29 9.20
N GLY A 223 14.35 -8.53 9.48
CA GLY A 223 15.58 -8.84 10.23
C GLY A 223 16.82 -8.30 9.55
N LEU A 224 16.96 -8.52 8.24
CA LEU A 224 18.06 -7.96 7.44
C LEU A 224 18.05 -6.42 7.52
N ARG A 225 16.89 -5.80 7.33
CA ARG A 225 16.76 -4.34 7.34
C ARG A 225 17.11 -3.74 8.69
N LEU A 226 16.54 -4.28 9.77
CA LEU A 226 16.80 -3.81 11.13
C LEU A 226 18.25 -4.05 11.58
N SER A 227 18.91 -5.10 11.09
CA SER A 227 20.33 -5.35 11.36
C SER A 227 21.27 -4.41 10.61
N SER A 228 20.83 -3.85 9.48
CA SER A 228 21.61 -2.95 8.63
C SER A 228 21.34 -1.46 8.86
N ASP A 229 20.23 -1.10 9.53
CA ASP A 229 19.83 0.29 9.82
C ASP A 229 19.62 0.50 11.32
N GLU A 230 20.70 0.92 12.02
CA GLU A 230 20.68 1.21 13.46
C GLU A 230 19.69 2.33 13.83
N ASN A 231 19.46 3.31 12.95
CA ASN A 231 18.54 4.40 13.20
C ASN A 231 17.09 3.91 13.15
N LEU A 232 16.75 3.06 12.18
CA LEU A 232 15.43 2.42 12.10
C LEU A 232 15.18 1.54 13.35
N MET A 233 16.16 0.72 13.73
CA MET A 233 16.09 -0.11 14.93
C MET A 233 15.86 0.73 16.19
N LYS A 234 16.61 1.82 16.35
CA LYS A 234 16.44 2.74 17.48
C LYS A 234 15.05 3.34 17.52
N LYS A 235 14.54 3.87 16.40
CA LYS A 235 13.21 4.48 16.31
C LYS A 235 12.10 3.46 16.58
N LEU A 236 12.26 2.22 16.09
CA LEU A 236 11.29 1.16 16.35
C LEU A 236 11.25 0.80 17.85
N ASN A 237 12.39 0.69 18.51
CA ASN A 237 12.47 0.49 19.95
C ASN A 237 11.82 1.66 20.72
N GLU A 238 12.01 2.89 20.28
CA GLU A 238 11.37 4.06 20.87
C GLU A 238 9.85 4.01 20.69
N LEU A 239 9.36 3.63 19.51
CA LEU A 239 7.92 3.49 19.22
C LEU A 239 7.28 2.41 20.11
N LEU A 240 7.91 1.23 20.24
CA LEU A 240 7.41 0.14 21.06
C LEU A 240 7.37 0.53 22.54
N ARG A 241 8.40 1.19 23.06
CA ARG A 241 8.39 1.70 24.44
C ARG A 241 7.34 2.80 24.67
N PHE A 242 7.19 3.71 23.71
CA PHE A 242 6.16 4.74 23.75
C PHE A 242 4.75 4.17 23.78
N ALA A 243 4.55 3.03 23.13
CA ALA A 243 3.27 2.31 23.10
C ALA A 243 2.97 1.49 24.37
N ASP A 244 3.76 1.63 25.41
CA ASP A 244 3.60 0.96 26.72
C ASP A 244 3.52 -0.58 26.60
N THR A 245 4.34 -1.15 25.74
CA THR A 245 4.37 -2.60 25.48
C THR A 245 5.08 -3.40 26.57
N GLY A 246 5.72 -2.75 27.53
CA GLY A 246 6.57 -3.38 28.53
C GLY A 246 7.93 -3.86 27.99
N LEU A 247 8.19 -3.71 26.71
CA LEU A 247 9.45 -4.05 26.07
C LEU A 247 10.56 -3.06 26.44
N LYS A 248 11.76 -3.57 26.65
CA LYS A 248 12.95 -2.72 26.80
C LYS A 248 13.63 -2.48 25.46
N ASN A 249 13.95 -3.54 24.73
CA ASN A 249 14.57 -3.48 23.39
C ASN A 249 14.22 -4.71 22.55
N LEU A 250 14.32 -4.54 21.25
CA LEU A 250 14.38 -5.65 20.30
C LEU A 250 15.84 -6.11 20.12
N LYS A 251 16.02 -7.39 19.85
CA LYS A 251 17.27 -8.00 19.43
C LYS A 251 17.05 -8.71 18.10
N VAL A 252 17.93 -8.51 17.15
CA VAL A 252 17.95 -9.23 15.87
C VAL A 252 19.24 -10.05 15.81
N SER A 253 19.09 -11.35 15.69
CA SER A 253 20.20 -12.30 15.57
C SER A 253 20.20 -12.93 14.19
N ARG A 254 21.32 -12.82 13.47
CA ARG A 254 21.51 -13.48 12.19
C ARG A 254 21.96 -14.92 12.45
N MET A 255 21.25 -15.89 11.90
CA MET A 255 21.58 -17.30 11.96
C MET A 255 21.85 -17.84 10.57
N GLU A 256 22.92 -18.60 10.43
CA GLU A 256 23.24 -19.35 9.21
C GLU A 256 22.94 -20.82 9.46
N ILE A 257 22.03 -21.40 8.70
CA ILE A 257 21.68 -22.81 8.80
C ILE A 257 22.09 -23.50 7.49
N ASP A 258 22.77 -24.64 7.60
CA ASP A 258 23.09 -25.45 6.45
C ASP A 258 21.79 -26.00 5.84
N SER A 259 21.57 -25.76 4.54
CA SER A 259 20.34 -26.17 3.82
C SER A 259 20.05 -27.67 3.92
N ARG A 260 21.05 -28.51 4.21
CA ARG A 260 20.87 -29.95 4.45
C ARG A 260 19.98 -30.27 5.65
N PHE A 261 19.84 -29.38 6.62
CA PHE A 261 18.97 -29.55 7.79
C PHE A 261 17.52 -29.10 7.56
N ILE A 262 17.20 -28.43 6.44
CA ILE A 262 15.88 -27.86 6.18
C ILE A 262 15.00 -28.78 5.29
N GLY A 263 15.51 -29.97 4.88
CA GLY A 263 14.72 -30.95 4.15
C GLY A 263 14.37 -30.59 2.70
N THR A 264 14.94 -29.52 2.16
CA THR A 264 14.87 -29.22 0.74
C THR A 264 15.91 -30.04 -0.01
N PHE A 265 15.46 -31.11 -0.67
CA PHE A 265 16.31 -31.90 -1.57
C PHE A 265 16.69 -31.08 -2.80
N SER A 266 17.69 -30.24 -2.68
CA SER A 266 18.38 -29.69 -3.84
C SER A 266 19.55 -30.59 -4.16
N ASN A 267 19.57 -31.14 -5.36
CA ASN A 267 20.68 -31.98 -5.89
C ASN A 267 21.94 -31.16 -6.20
N SER A 268 22.14 -29.97 -5.62
CA SER A 268 23.32 -29.16 -5.83
C SER A 268 24.44 -29.59 -4.87
N ALA A 269 25.58 -29.93 -5.44
CA ALA A 269 26.77 -30.44 -4.72
C ALA A 269 27.49 -29.41 -3.83
N ALA A 270 27.04 -28.14 -3.77
CA ALA A 270 27.60 -27.10 -2.92
C ALA A 270 26.68 -26.82 -1.72
N PRO A 271 27.19 -26.70 -0.48
CA PRO A 271 26.37 -26.33 0.67
C PRO A 271 25.90 -24.88 0.49
N MET A 272 24.62 -24.71 0.17
CA MET A 272 23.97 -23.39 0.26
C MET A 272 23.65 -23.12 1.73
N LYS A 273 24.20 -22.05 2.27
CA LYS A 273 23.84 -21.56 3.60
C LYS A 273 22.64 -20.63 3.47
N ASP A 274 21.53 -21.02 4.06
CA ASP A 274 20.38 -20.15 4.20
C ASP A 274 20.58 -19.23 5.41
N VAL A 275 20.38 -17.95 5.20
CA VAL A 275 20.44 -16.92 6.26
C VAL A 275 19.03 -16.67 6.78
N PHE A 276 18.90 -16.77 8.10
CA PHE A 276 17.67 -16.49 8.83
C PHE A 276 17.91 -15.38 9.83
N TYR A 277 16.84 -14.67 10.14
CA TYR A 277 16.86 -13.66 11.19
C TYR A 277 15.89 -14.05 12.29
N ASP A 278 16.42 -14.24 13.50
CA ASP A 278 15.61 -14.37 14.70
C ASP A 278 15.44 -13.02 15.36
N ILE A 279 14.18 -12.68 15.67
CA ILE A 279 13.81 -11.42 16.30
C ILE A 279 13.22 -11.74 17.65
N SER A 280 13.80 -11.17 18.69
CA SER A 280 13.37 -11.34 20.09
C SER A 280 13.25 -9.99 20.78
N ALA A 281 12.48 -9.97 21.86
CA ALA A 281 12.26 -8.81 22.69
C ALA A 281 12.86 -9.02 24.08
N THR A 282 13.42 -7.97 24.67
CA THR A 282 13.91 -8.01 26.05
C THR A 282 12.96 -7.28 26.98
N HIS A 283 12.80 -7.84 28.16
CA HIS A 283 11.93 -7.35 29.22
C HIS A 283 12.69 -7.15 30.52
N PRO A 284 12.27 -6.21 31.39
CA PRO A 284 12.83 -6.10 32.71
C PRO A 284 12.52 -7.34 33.57
N MET A 285 13.48 -7.80 34.34
CA MET A 285 13.26 -8.85 35.33
C MET A 285 13.18 -8.27 36.75
N PHE A 286 12.39 -8.89 37.57
CA PHE A 286 12.20 -8.50 38.98
C PHE A 286 12.41 -9.69 39.90
N GLN A 287 12.95 -9.40 41.10
CA GLN A 287 13.00 -10.31 42.22
C GLN A 287 12.42 -9.60 43.43
N ASP A 288 11.37 -10.17 44.02
CA ASP A 288 10.67 -9.59 45.18
C ASP A 288 10.28 -8.10 44.99
N GLY A 289 9.80 -7.76 43.78
CA GLY A 289 9.40 -6.39 43.40
C GLY A 289 10.57 -5.44 43.11
N LYS A 290 11.82 -5.89 43.14
CA LYS A 290 13.00 -5.09 42.85
C LYS A 290 13.50 -5.39 41.42
N LEU A 291 13.72 -4.32 40.64
CA LEU A 291 14.27 -4.43 39.30
C LEU A 291 15.69 -5.03 39.34
N LEU A 292 15.90 -6.07 38.55
CA LEU A 292 17.22 -6.70 38.34
C LEU A 292 17.96 -6.04 37.18
N THR A 293 19.28 -6.22 37.16
CA THR A 293 20.13 -5.85 36.04
C THR A 293 20.00 -6.81 34.84
N GLN A 294 19.56 -8.05 35.11
CA GLN A 294 19.28 -9.05 34.08
C GLN A 294 17.97 -8.73 33.35
N GLU A 295 17.90 -9.16 32.08
CA GLU A 295 16.73 -9.03 31.23
C GLU A 295 16.25 -10.41 30.82
N ALA A 296 14.94 -10.61 30.80
CA ALA A 296 14.32 -11.75 30.14
C ALA A 296 14.29 -11.50 28.62
N THR A 297 14.47 -12.55 27.84
CA THR A 297 14.36 -12.48 26.39
C THR A 297 13.27 -13.44 25.93
N LEU A 298 12.31 -12.93 25.16
CA LEU A 298 11.22 -13.70 24.55
C LEU A 298 11.31 -13.60 23.03
N PRO A 299 11.12 -14.71 22.28
CA PRO A 299 10.92 -14.65 20.84
C PRO A 299 9.76 -13.72 20.50
N LEU A 300 9.87 -12.96 19.41
CA LEU A 300 8.77 -12.06 18.97
C LEU A 300 7.46 -12.82 18.72
N ALA A 301 7.54 -14.09 18.37
CA ALA A 301 6.37 -14.95 18.17
C ALA A 301 5.55 -15.21 19.46
N GLU A 302 6.18 -15.10 20.64
CA GLU A 302 5.54 -15.28 21.94
C GLU A 302 4.98 -13.97 22.52
N GLU A 303 5.27 -12.84 21.86
CA GLU A 303 4.71 -11.55 22.23
C GLU A 303 3.20 -11.47 21.92
N SER A 304 2.52 -10.53 22.58
CA SER A 304 1.10 -10.27 22.31
C SER A 304 0.86 -9.89 20.85
N ASN A 305 -0.35 -10.16 20.35
CA ASN A 305 -0.71 -9.76 18.99
C ASN A 305 -0.54 -8.24 18.76
N GLY A 306 -0.85 -7.42 19.77
CA GLY A 306 -0.66 -5.96 19.68
C GLY A 306 0.80 -5.57 19.48
N VAL A 307 1.73 -6.19 20.22
CA VAL A 307 3.17 -5.98 20.09
C VAL A 307 3.64 -6.41 18.68
N ARG A 308 3.22 -7.59 18.24
CA ARG A 308 3.59 -8.13 16.91
C ARG A 308 3.08 -7.27 15.77
N THR A 309 1.83 -6.78 15.87
CA THR A 309 1.23 -5.87 14.90
C THR A 309 1.96 -4.53 14.90
N LEU A 310 2.22 -3.96 16.07
CA LEU A 310 2.95 -2.69 16.18
C LEU A 310 4.39 -2.81 15.69
N PHE A 311 5.07 -3.93 15.95
CA PHE A 311 6.37 -4.21 15.36
C PHE A 311 6.29 -4.19 13.83
N THR A 312 5.33 -4.92 13.26
CA THR A 312 5.18 -5.10 11.83
C THR A 312 4.83 -3.80 11.11
N PHE A 313 3.79 -3.12 11.57
CA PHE A 313 3.37 -1.84 10.97
C PHE A 313 4.34 -0.72 11.31
N GLY A 314 4.81 -0.67 12.56
CA GLY A 314 5.74 0.35 13.02
C GLY A 314 7.04 0.35 12.21
N ALA A 315 7.61 -0.82 11.96
CA ALA A 315 8.82 -0.94 11.13
C ALA A 315 8.58 -0.38 9.72
N ARG A 316 7.49 -0.80 9.06
CA ARG A 316 7.16 -0.34 7.69
C ARG A 316 6.80 1.13 7.64
N ILE A 317 6.05 1.63 8.62
CA ILE A 317 5.68 3.05 8.73
C ILE A 317 6.92 3.92 8.92
N LEU A 318 7.82 3.54 9.84
CA LEU A 318 9.05 4.27 10.10
C LEU A 318 9.98 4.26 8.89
N GLU A 319 10.09 3.13 8.18
CA GLU A 319 10.82 3.00 6.92
C GLU A 319 10.24 3.94 5.85
N THR A 320 8.90 3.93 5.66
CA THR A 320 8.22 4.82 4.70
C THR A 320 8.43 6.30 5.05
N LEU A 321 8.37 6.66 6.33
CA LEU A 321 8.64 8.03 6.79
C LEU A 321 10.10 8.45 6.58
N GLN A 322 11.03 7.51 6.65
CA GLN A 322 12.47 7.76 6.45
C GLN A 322 12.83 7.89 4.97
N GLU A 323 12.24 7.08 4.10
CA GLU A 323 12.57 7.01 2.66
C GLU A 323 11.65 7.85 1.78
N GLY A 324 10.44 8.18 2.26
CA GLY A 324 9.35 8.72 1.45
C GLY A 324 8.57 7.61 0.74
N GLY A 325 7.64 7.99 -0.15
CA GLY A 325 6.75 7.06 -0.85
C GLY A 325 5.38 6.97 -0.20
N ALA A 326 4.72 5.83 -0.34
CA ALA A 326 3.39 5.59 0.22
C ALA A 326 3.27 4.21 0.83
N ILE A 327 2.43 4.09 1.86
CA ILE A 327 2.07 2.80 2.45
C ILE A 327 0.54 2.66 2.49
N PHE A 328 0.07 1.50 2.02
CA PHE A 328 -1.32 1.08 2.04
C PHE A 328 -1.51 0.03 3.13
N VAL A 329 -2.39 0.27 4.09
CA VAL A 329 -2.59 -0.62 5.24
C VAL A 329 -4.05 -1.04 5.33
N ASP A 330 -4.30 -2.34 5.32
CA ASP A 330 -5.65 -2.87 5.56
C ASP A 330 -5.85 -3.04 7.07
N GLU A 331 -6.98 -2.54 7.58
CA GLU A 331 -7.37 -2.63 9.00
C GLU A 331 -6.26 -2.16 9.97
N LEU A 332 -5.87 -0.89 9.87
CA LEU A 332 -4.79 -0.30 10.67
C LEU A 332 -4.95 -0.52 12.18
N GLU A 333 -6.18 -0.67 12.66
CA GLU A 333 -6.50 -0.88 14.08
C GLU A 333 -6.34 -2.32 14.55
N THR A 334 -6.16 -3.30 13.66
CA THR A 334 -6.14 -4.72 14.04
C THR A 334 -5.16 -4.99 15.17
N SER A 335 -5.69 -5.50 16.30
CA SER A 335 -4.93 -5.79 17.53
C SER A 335 -4.24 -4.57 18.17
N LEU A 336 -4.49 -3.35 17.71
CA LEU A 336 -3.94 -2.13 18.31
C LEU A 336 -4.98 -1.42 19.18
N HIS A 337 -4.51 -0.83 20.28
CA HIS A 337 -5.34 0.09 21.04
C HIS A 337 -5.66 1.33 20.17
N PRO A 338 -6.89 1.90 20.22
CA PRO A 338 -7.27 3.06 19.39
C PRO A 338 -6.30 4.24 19.42
N TYR A 339 -5.68 4.52 20.54
CA TYR A 339 -4.66 5.56 20.66
C TYR A 339 -3.40 5.28 19.85
N LEU A 340 -3.02 4.00 19.68
CA LEU A 340 -1.86 3.63 18.87
C LEU A 340 -2.14 3.79 17.39
N SER A 341 -3.34 3.40 16.93
CA SER A 341 -3.75 3.65 15.53
C SER A 341 -3.78 5.15 15.23
N LYS A 342 -4.31 5.97 16.16
CA LYS A 342 -4.27 7.43 16.05
C LYS A 342 -2.83 7.97 15.99
N LEU A 343 -1.94 7.46 16.84
CA LEU A 343 -0.53 7.84 16.85
C LEU A 343 0.11 7.58 15.48
N LEU A 344 -0.10 6.38 14.90
CA LEU A 344 0.46 6.03 13.61
C LEU A 344 0.01 7.00 12.50
N VAL A 345 -1.26 7.40 12.48
CA VAL A 345 -1.78 8.41 11.55
C VAL A 345 -1.10 9.78 11.76
N LEU A 346 -0.99 10.21 13.02
CA LEU A 346 -0.39 11.51 13.36
C LEU A 346 1.11 11.60 12.99
N LEU A 347 1.83 10.47 12.93
CA LEU A 347 3.21 10.46 12.44
C LEU A 347 3.30 10.97 11.00
N PHE A 348 2.36 10.59 10.12
CA PHE A 348 2.33 11.06 8.73
C PHE A 348 1.89 12.52 8.62
N GLN A 349 0.97 12.97 9.46
CA GLN A 349 0.46 14.35 9.43
C GLN A 349 1.46 15.37 10.01
N SER A 350 2.41 14.91 10.83
CA SER A 350 3.40 15.78 11.46
C SER A 350 4.47 16.25 10.47
N GLU A 351 4.58 17.55 10.23
CA GLU A 351 5.64 18.13 9.39
C GLU A 351 7.04 17.94 9.97
N ARG A 352 7.14 17.83 11.30
CA ARG A 352 8.43 17.61 11.98
C ARG A 352 8.96 16.21 11.78
N ILE A 353 8.07 15.21 11.66
CA ILE A 353 8.38 13.79 11.53
C ILE A 353 8.43 13.41 10.04
N ASN A 354 7.39 13.72 9.29
CA ASN A 354 7.22 13.35 7.88
C ASN A 354 7.93 14.33 6.94
N LYS A 355 9.25 14.43 7.04
CA LYS A 355 10.07 15.33 6.22
C LYS A 355 10.19 14.89 4.76
N LYS A 356 9.98 13.60 4.50
CA LYS A 356 10.08 13.00 3.16
C LYS A 356 8.74 12.93 2.43
N LYS A 357 7.70 13.59 2.97
CA LYS A 357 6.37 13.67 2.36
C LYS A 357 5.76 12.29 2.08
N ALA A 358 5.96 11.34 2.99
CA ALA A 358 5.36 10.00 2.92
C ALA A 358 3.84 10.08 3.03
N GLN A 359 3.13 9.12 2.40
CA GLN A 359 1.67 9.04 2.41
C GLN A 359 1.19 7.76 3.08
N LEU A 360 0.10 7.84 3.85
CA LEU A 360 -0.59 6.71 4.47
C LEU A 360 -2.01 6.59 3.93
N ILE A 361 -2.31 5.49 3.27
CA ILE A 361 -3.65 5.15 2.85
C ILE A 361 -4.07 3.89 3.61
N PHE A 362 -5.20 3.92 4.31
CA PHE A 362 -5.55 2.78 5.13
C PHE A 362 -7.06 2.57 5.24
N THR A 363 -7.44 1.33 5.51
CA THR A 363 -8.82 0.98 5.86
C THR A 363 -8.95 0.85 7.38
N THR A 364 -10.14 1.09 7.90
CA THR A 364 -10.44 0.92 9.31
C THR A 364 -11.93 0.72 9.57
N HIS A 365 -12.25 0.02 10.65
CA HIS A 365 -13.59 -0.04 11.24
C HIS A 365 -13.70 0.80 12.51
N ASN A 366 -12.59 1.39 12.97
CA ASN A 366 -12.54 2.15 14.21
C ASN A 366 -13.12 3.56 14.02
N THR A 367 -14.37 3.74 14.44
CA THR A 367 -15.06 5.04 14.37
C THR A 367 -14.44 6.12 15.24
N ASN A 368 -13.64 5.76 16.28
CA ASN A 368 -12.91 6.75 17.07
C ASN A 368 -11.82 7.49 16.26
N LEU A 369 -11.39 6.92 15.12
CA LEU A 369 -10.50 7.62 14.20
C LEU A 369 -11.25 8.56 13.27
N LEU A 370 -12.56 8.38 13.06
CA LEU A 370 -13.40 9.24 12.23
C LEU A 370 -13.68 10.58 12.93
N ASP A 371 -12.61 11.27 13.24
CA ASP A 371 -12.61 12.49 14.04
C ASP A 371 -12.24 13.70 13.18
N ARG A 372 -13.13 14.68 13.16
CA ARG A 372 -12.92 15.98 12.49
C ARG A 372 -11.69 16.74 12.99
N THR A 373 -11.13 16.38 14.16
CA THR A 373 -9.89 16.98 14.66
C THR A 373 -8.65 16.35 14.03
N ILE A 374 -8.79 15.11 13.52
CA ILE A 374 -7.73 14.34 12.89
C ILE A 374 -7.75 14.54 11.37
N PHE A 375 -8.92 14.36 10.75
CA PHE A 375 -9.05 14.35 9.28
C PHE A 375 -9.78 15.56 8.73
N ARG A 376 -9.41 15.93 7.51
CA ARG A 376 -10.15 16.78 6.60
C ARG A 376 -11.26 15.94 5.93
N LYS A 377 -12.28 16.58 5.36
CA LYS A 377 -13.33 15.87 4.63
C LYS A 377 -12.79 15.10 3.43
N ASP A 378 -11.87 15.70 2.68
CA ASP A 378 -11.22 15.12 1.50
C ASP A 378 -10.27 13.95 1.81
N GLN A 379 -9.96 13.72 3.10
CA GLN A 379 -9.19 12.56 3.55
C GLN A 379 -10.04 11.33 3.88
N VAL A 380 -11.36 11.50 4.03
CA VAL A 380 -12.28 10.44 4.47
C VAL A 380 -13.05 9.91 3.27
N TRP A 381 -12.95 8.62 3.04
CA TRP A 381 -13.57 7.88 1.95
C TRP A 381 -14.47 6.78 2.49
N PHE A 382 -15.52 6.46 1.73
CA PHE A 382 -16.44 5.38 2.05
C PHE A 382 -16.50 4.39 0.89
N ALA A 383 -16.53 3.11 1.24
CA ALA A 383 -16.78 2.02 0.30
C ALA A 383 -18.13 1.39 0.62
N GLU A 384 -19.00 1.34 -0.35
CA GLU A 384 -20.35 0.77 -0.25
C GLU A 384 -20.57 -0.25 -1.36
N LYS A 385 -21.19 -1.37 -1.03
CA LYS A 385 -21.47 -2.43 -1.99
C LYS A 385 -22.97 -2.52 -2.22
N ASP A 386 -23.36 -2.51 -3.50
CA ASP A 386 -24.77 -2.70 -3.90
C ASP A 386 -25.21 -4.17 -3.84
N GLU A 387 -26.49 -4.41 -4.13
CA GLU A 387 -27.11 -5.75 -4.17
C GLU A 387 -26.51 -6.67 -5.24
N PHE A 388 -25.84 -6.12 -6.25
CA PHE A 388 -25.15 -6.86 -7.32
C PHE A 388 -23.68 -7.16 -6.98
N GLY A 389 -23.22 -6.76 -5.81
CA GLY A 389 -21.84 -6.94 -5.36
C GLY A 389 -20.84 -5.93 -5.92
N VAL A 390 -21.30 -4.86 -6.54
CA VAL A 390 -20.49 -3.77 -7.07
C VAL A 390 -20.12 -2.79 -5.95
N THR A 391 -18.85 -2.54 -5.77
CA THR A 391 -18.37 -1.52 -4.82
C THR A 391 -18.31 -0.16 -5.49
N ASP A 392 -18.90 0.82 -4.84
CA ASP A 392 -18.72 2.25 -5.12
C ASP A 392 -17.78 2.87 -4.08
N LEU A 393 -17.01 3.89 -4.49
CA LEU A 393 -16.07 4.61 -3.66
C LEU A 393 -16.35 6.11 -3.76
N TYR A 394 -16.63 6.75 -2.63
CA TYR A 394 -16.95 8.19 -2.57
C TYR A 394 -16.34 8.85 -1.34
N SER A 395 -16.14 10.16 -1.43
CA SER A 395 -15.51 10.96 -0.38
C SER A 395 -16.53 11.63 0.54
N LEU A 396 -16.17 11.86 1.80
CA LEU A 396 -16.95 12.73 2.68
C LEU A 396 -17.07 14.16 2.13
N GLN A 397 -16.18 14.54 1.24
CA GLN A 397 -16.22 15.82 0.53
C GLN A 397 -17.45 15.94 -0.40
N ASP A 398 -17.97 14.83 -0.92
CA ASP A 398 -19.12 14.79 -1.84
C ASP A 398 -20.44 15.13 -1.14
N PHE A 399 -20.45 15.26 0.20
CA PHE A 399 -21.60 15.63 1.00
C PHE A 399 -21.62 17.14 1.28
N PRO A 400 -22.50 17.92 0.61
CA PRO A 400 -22.53 19.39 0.70
C PRO A 400 -22.91 19.90 2.10
N ASP A 401 -23.69 19.12 2.85
CA ASP A 401 -24.17 19.50 4.18
C ASP A 401 -23.13 19.32 5.29
N VAL A 402 -21.99 18.68 4.98
CA VAL A 402 -20.92 18.44 5.95
C VAL A 402 -20.08 19.71 6.11
N ARG A 403 -20.09 20.26 7.32
CA ARG A 403 -19.32 21.43 7.72
C ARG A 403 -18.11 21.01 8.58
N GLU A 404 -17.23 21.95 8.88
CA GLU A 404 -16.05 21.70 9.72
C GLU A 404 -16.41 21.31 11.17
N ASP A 405 -17.56 21.71 11.66
CA ASP A 405 -18.07 21.39 13.01
C ASP A 405 -18.91 20.11 13.04
N THR A 406 -19.18 19.48 11.91
CA THR A 406 -19.95 18.24 11.82
C THR A 406 -19.24 17.09 12.55
N PRO A 407 -19.91 16.37 13.46
CA PRO A 407 -19.35 15.20 14.14
C PRO A 407 -19.38 14.00 13.19
N PHE A 408 -18.25 13.72 12.51
CA PHE A 408 -18.18 12.71 11.45
C PHE A 408 -18.56 11.32 11.95
N ASP A 409 -18.05 10.92 13.12
CA ASP A 409 -18.32 9.64 13.78
C ASP A 409 -19.83 9.43 14.03
N LYS A 410 -20.49 10.42 14.61
CA LYS A 410 -21.92 10.32 14.94
C LYS A 410 -22.80 10.27 13.69
N TRP A 411 -22.46 11.06 12.66
CA TRP A 411 -23.22 11.07 11.41
C TRP A 411 -23.02 9.77 10.63
N TYR A 412 -21.80 9.21 10.63
CA TYR A 412 -21.54 7.90 10.04
C TYR A 412 -22.34 6.80 10.73
N LEU A 413 -22.28 6.71 12.06
CA LEU A 413 -23.04 5.72 12.84
C LEU A 413 -24.57 5.90 12.70
N ALA A 414 -25.04 7.11 12.39
CA ALA A 414 -26.44 7.38 12.06
C ALA A 414 -26.81 7.06 10.59
N GLY A 415 -25.89 6.51 9.80
CA GLY A 415 -26.11 6.13 8.40
C GLY A 415 -26.17 7.29 7.39
N LYS A 416 -25.84 8.52 7.81
CA LYS A 416 -25.95 9.70 6.94
C LYS A 416 -24.98 9.72 5.77
N PHE A 417 -23.90 8.95 5.86
CA PHE A 417 -22.87 8.85 4.83
C PHE A 417 -22.93 7.52 4.07
N GLY A 418 -23.90 6.63 4.35
CA GLY A 418 -23.87 5.27 3.81
C GLY A 418 -22.72 4.44 4.39
N GLY A 419 -22.37 3.35 3.71
CA GLY A 419 -21.24 2.50 4.08
C GLY A 419 -21.34 1.82 5.45
N ILE A 420 -22.50 1.80 6.10
CA ILE A 420 -22.77 1.09 7.35
C ILE A 420 -23.38 -0.28 7.08
N PRO A 421 -23.19 -1.27 7.97
CA PRO A 421 -23.85 -2.56 7.83
C PRO A 421 -25.37 -2.43 8.04
N ASP A 422 -26.15 -3.03 7.14
CA ASP A 422 -27.60 -3.20 7.30
C ASP A 422 -27.85 -4.41 8.21
N ILE A 423 -27.94 -4.15 9.51
CA ILE A 423 -28.18 -5.20 10.54
C ILE A 423 -29.69 -5.30 10.76
N LYS A 424 -30.26 -6.41 10.31
CA LYS A 424 -31.65 -6.77 10.61
C LYS A 424 -31.86 -7.01 12.11
N SER A 425 -33.10 -7.03 12.57
CA SER A 425 -33.42 -7.30 13.98
C SER A 425 -32.93 -8.69 14.39
N ILE A 426 -32.49 -8.85 15.65
CA ILE A 426 -32.05 -10.16 16.17
C ILE A 426 -33.18 -11.19 16.08
N GLU A 427 -34.43 -10.75 16.27
CA GLU A 427 -35.61 -11.62 16.18
C GLU A 427 -35.72 -12.28 14.79
N SER A 428 -35.36 -11.57 13.72
CA SER A 428 -35.39 -12.12 12.37
C SER A 428 -34.44 -13.29 12.12
N LEU A 429 -33.44 -13.50 13.00
CA LEU A 429 -32.55 -14.68 12.93
C LEU A 429 -33.22 -15.96 13.42
N PHE A 430 -34.33 -15.85 14.15
CA PHE A 430 -35.00 -16.96 14.80
C PHE A 430 -36.46 -17.13 14.35
N GLU A 431 -36.94 -16.36 13.36
CA GLU A 431 -38.31 -16.43 12.85
C GLU A 431 -38.62 -17.75 12.13
N ASP A 432 -37.62 -18.55 11.73
CA ASP A 432 -37.75 -19.83 11.05
C ASP A 432 -37.43 -21.05 11.96
N ILE A 433 -37.28 -20.84 13.28
CA ILE A 433 -37.04 -21.90 14.27
C ILE A 433 -38.31 -22.08 15.14
#